data_d178a65d325f397934e1c8e005e0095b
#
_entry.id   d178a65d325f397934e1c8e005e0095b
#
_cell.length_a   1.000
_cell.length_b   1.000
_cell.length_c   1.000
_cell.angle_alpha   90.00
_cell.angle_beta   90.00
_cell.angle_gamma   90.00
#
_symmetry.space_group_name_H-M   'P 1'
#
loop_
_entity.id
_entity.type
_entity.pdbx_description
1 polymer ?
#
loop_
_entity_poly.entity_id
_entity_poly.type
_entity_poly.pdbx_seq_one_letter_code
_entity_poly.pdbx_strand_id
1 'polypeptide(L)'
;METSWTLPVPKHKFSDLYLCFCGYEACQPFHSYGPAVRPNYVIHYIISGKGIFTIGNRTYRLTAGQGFFLMPNVRTYYEADADDPWTYLWIGFDGEKAASYVQELGLSEEHPVYQCSFSGELPVSYTHLRAHET
;
A
#
# COMPACT_ATOMS: atom_id res chain seq x y z
N MET A 1 11.61 -13.38 15.59
CA MET A 1 10.44 -12.67 15.08
C MET A 1 10.56 -12.40 13.62
N GLU A 2 9.50 -12.64 12.89
CA GLU A 2 9.53 -12.40 11.47
C GLU A 2 9.43 -10.93 11.16
N THR A 3 10.22 -10.47 10.22
CA THR A 3 10.17 -9.08 9.79
C THR A 3 9.35 -8.91 8.52
N SER A 4 8.97 -9.99 7.88
CA SER A 4 8.12 -9.88 6.69
C SER A 4 7.37 -11.17 6.46
N TRP A 5 6.23 -11.06 5.81
CA TRP A 5 5.46 -12.22 5.38
C TRP A 5 4.54 -11.80 4.24
N THR A 6 4.22 -12.77 3.42
CA THR A 6 3.29 -12.58 2.33
C THR A 6 2.33 -13.75 2.31
N LEU A 7 1.06 -13.45 2.17
CA LEU A 7 0.02 -14.46 2.15
C LEU A 7 -0.65 -14.46 0.79
N PRO A 8 -0.45 -15.51 0.00
CA PRO A 8 -1.13 -15.60 -1.29
C PRO A 8 -2.55 -16.11 -1.11
N VAL A 9 -3.43 -15.71 -2.00
CA VAL A 9 -4.78 -16.20 -2.01
C VAL A 9 -4.90 -17.10 -3.24
N PRO A 10 -4.88 -18.41 -3.05
CA PRO A 10 -4.75 -19.32 -4.19
C PRO A 10 -5.99 -19.40 -5.06
N LYS A 11 -7.14 -19.03 -4.55
CA LYS A 11 -8.36 -19.17 -5.31
C LYS A 11 -9.34 -18.07 -4.94
N HIS A 12 -10.08 -17.58 -5.91
CA HIS A 12 -11.06 -16.55 -5.66
C HIS A 12 -12.42 -16.99 -6.19
N LYS A 13 -13.48 -16.48 -5.59
CA LYS A 13 -14.83 -16.82 -5.98
C LYS A 13 -15.46 -15.81 -6.92
N PHE A 14 -14.96 -14.58 -6.88
CA PHE A 14 -15.55 -13.51 -7.67
C PHE A 14 -14.55 -13.04 -8.71
N SER A 15 -15.06 -12.67 -9.88
CA SER A 15 -14.19 -12.22 -10.96
C SER A 15 -14.12 -10.70 -11.03
N ASP A 16 -15.05 -9.97 -10.39
CA ASP A 16 -15.06 -8.51 -10.51
C ASP A 16 -14.05 -7.85 -9.58
N LEU A 17 -13.78 -8.43 -8.41
CA LEU A 17 -12.76 -7.93 -7.52
C LEU A 17 -12.32 -9.04 -6.59
N TYR A 18 -11.03 -9.30 -6.52
CA TYR A 18 -10.53 -10.35 -5.64
C TYR A 18 -9.14 -10.04 -5.15
N LEU A 19 -8.85 -10.56 -3.97
CA LEU A 19 -7.56 -10.40 -3.34
C LEU A 19 -6.59 -11.43 -3.91
N CYS A 20 -5.41 -10.95 -4.29
CA CYS A 20 -4.37 -11.84 -4.84
C CYS A 20 -3.36 -12.22 -3.78
N PHE A 21 -2.97 -11.27 -2.94
CA PHE A 21 -2.01 -11.51 -1.87
C PHE A 21 -2.02 -10.32 -0.92
N CYS A 22 -1.44 -10.52 0.24
CA CYS A 22 -1.18 -9.42 1.14
C CYS A 22 0.10 -9.74 1.89
N GLY A 23 0.70 -8.72 2.48
CA GLY A 23 1.97 -8.93 3.15
C GLY A 23 2.31 -7.80 4.11
N TYR A 24 3.44 -7.97 4.76
CA TYR A 24 3.93 -7.06 5.78
C TYR A 24 5.45 -7.14 5.76
N GLU A 25 6.11 -6.02 5.95
CA GLU A 25 7.56 -6.02 6.07
C GLU A 25 8.04 -4.84 6.88
N ALA A 26 8.89 -5.13 7.87
CA ALA A 26 9.67 -4.11 8.56
C ALA A 26 10.99 -4.02 7.82
N CYS A 27 11.15 -2.98 7.06
CA CYS A 27 12.27 -2.90 6.12
C CYS A 27 13.57 -2.52 6.77
N GLN A 28 14.66 -2.98 6.19
CA GLN A 28 15.99 -2.55 6.58
C GLN A 28 16.27 -1.20 5.93
N PRO A 29 17.27 -0.47 6.45
CA PRO A 29 17.65 0.79 5.80
C PRO A 29 17.98 0.56 4.33
N PHE A 30 17.49 1.44 3.49
CA PHE A 30 17.69 1.40 2.04
C PHE A 30 17.07 0.20 1.34
N HIS A 31 16.28 -0.61 2.05
CA HIS A 31 15.60 -1.71 1.40
C HIS A 31 14.75 -1.15 0.28
N SER A 32 14.90 -1.68 -0.92
CA SER A 32 14.24 -1.11 -2.08
C SER A 32 13.63 -2.19 -2.94
N TYR A 33 12.70 -1.76 -3.79
CA TYR A 33 12.07 -2.63 -4.75
C TYR A 33 11.92 -1.87 -6.06
N GLY A 34 12.44 -2.46 -7.13
CA GLY A 34 12.34 -1.88 -8.45
C GLY A 34 13.64 -1.26 -8.90
N PRO A 35 13.60 -0.56 -10.02
CA PRO A 35 12.43 -0.28 -10.84
C PRO A 35 11.81 -1.57 -11.35
N ALA A 36 10.50 -1.67 -11.27
CA ALA A 36 9.81 -2.90 -11.63
C ALA A 36 8.40 -2.59 -12.09
N VAL A 37 7.81 -3.57 -12.77
CA VAL A 37 6.45 -3.50 -13.26
C VAL A 37 5.71 -4.67 -12.63
N ARG A 38 4.51 -4.39 -12.12
CA ARG A 38 3.71 -5.42 -11.48
C ARG A 38 2.51 -5.76 -12.34
N PRO A 39 2.03 -7.00 -12.27
CA PRO A 39 0.84 -7.37 -13.06
C PRO A 39 -0.47 -7.05 -12.36
N ASN A 40 -0.42 -6.73 -11.07
CA ASN A 40 -1.64 -6.50 -10.29
C ASN A 40 -1.66 -5.09 -9.73
N TYR A 41 -2.81 -4.69 -9.22
CA TYR A 41 -2.90 -3.47 -8.42
C TYR A 41 -2.38 -3.80 -7.04
N VAL A 42 -1.57 -2.92 -6.48
CA VAL A 42 -1.02 -3.12 -5.13
C VAL A 42 -1.11 -1.82 -4.37
N ILE A 43 -1.68 -1.87 -3.18
CA ILE A 43 -1.74 -0.72 -2.28
C ILE A 43 -0.83 -0.98 -1.11
N HIS A 44 0.03 -0.02 -0.80
CA HIS A 44 0.90 -0.07 0.37
C HIS A 44 0.42 0.93 1.39
N TYR A 45 0.51 0.58 2.66
CA TYR A 45 0.19 1.47 3.76
C TYR A 45 1.36 1.47 4.72
N ILE A 46 1.87 2.67 5.06
CA ILE A 46 3.03 2.81 5.91
C ILE A 46 2.59 2.88 7.37
N ILE A 47 3.01 1.90 8.15
CA ILE A 47 2.67 1.83 9.56
C ILE A 47 3.58 2.71 10.38
N SER A 48 4.86 2.71 10.07
CA SER A 48 5.85 3.49 10.80
C SER A 48 7.03 3.77 9.87
N GLY A 49 7.86 4.73 10.24
CA GLY A 49 9.03 5.07 9.46
C GLY A 49 8.70 5.87 8.23
N LYS A 50 9.66 5.91 7.30
CA LYS A 50 9.50 6.71 6.10
C LYS A 50 10.34 6.17 4.96
N GLY A 51 10.11 6.69 3.77
CA GLY A 51 10.84 6.29 2.59
C GLY A 51 10.43 7.13 1.40
N ILE A 52 10.86 6.72 0.21
CA ILE A 52 10.53 7.43 -1.02
C ILE A 52 9.85 6.48 -1.98
N PHE A 53 8.97 7.05 -2.80
CA PHE A 53 8.26 6.32 -3.84
C PHE A 53 8.39 7.13 -5.12
N THR A 54 8.85 6.47 -6.19
CA THR A 54 9.09 7.13 -7.46
C THR A 54 8.26 6.50 -8.56
N ILE A 55 7.59 7.34 -9.32
CA ILE A 55 6.80 6.92 -10.47
C ILE A 55 7.03 7.95 -11.55
N GLY A 56 7.43 7.49 -12.75
CA GLY A 56 7.81 8.41 -13.80
C GLY A 56 8.98 9.24 -13.35
N ASN A 57 8.85 10.55 -13.49
CA ASN A 57 9.90 11.47 -13.05
C ASN A 57 9.53 12.17 -11.74
N ARG A 58 8.60 11.59 -10.98
CA ARG A 58 8.15 12.19 -9.72
C ARG A 58 8.58 11.31 -8.57
N THR A 59 9.02 11.94 -7.49
CA THR A 59 9.42 11.25 -6.28
C THR A 59 8.63 11.82 -5.11
N TYR A 60 8.04 10.93 -4.33
CA TYR A 60 7.26 11.30 -3.16
C TYR A 60 7.96 10.83 -1.91
N ARG A 61 8.05 11.69 -0.90
CA ARG A 61 8.58 11.31 0.40
C ARG A 61 7.39 11.03 1.29
N LEU A 62 7.32 9.82 1.81
CA LEU A 62 6.15 9.35 2.52
C LEU A 62 6.53 8.86 3.91
N THR A 63 5.58 8.96 4.82
CA THR A 63 5.79 8.57 6.21
C THR A 63 4.54 7.87 6.74
N ALA A 64 4.57 7.48 8.00
CA ALA A 64 3.48 6.74 8.64
C ALA A 64 2.14 7.43 8.41
N GLY A 65 1.12 6.64 8.13
CA GLY A 65 -0.22 7.15 7.87
C GLY A 65 -0.47 7.44 6.41
N GLN A 66 0.56 7.37 5.61
CA GLN A 66 0.44 7.58 4.16
C GLN A 66 0.63 6.26 3.44
N GLY A 67 0.31 6.24 2.17
CA GLY A 67 0.51 5.05 1.40
C GLY A 67 0.70 5.37 -0.06
N PHE A 68 1.05 4.34 -0.82
CA PHE A 68 1.27 4.49 -2.24
C PHE A 68 0.65 3.32 -2.99
N PHE A 69 0.34 3.59 -4.24
CA PHE A 69 -0.47 2.70 -5.04
C PHE A 69 0.30 2.34 -6.31
N LEU A 70 0.36 1.06 -6.60
CA LEU A 70 1.00 0.55 -7.81
C LEU A 70 -0.07 0.05 -8.75
N MET A 71 0.01 0.45 -10.00
CA MET A 71 -0.93 0.01 -11.02
C MET A 71 -0.29 -1.04 -11.91
N PRO A 72 -1.10 -1.91 -12.50
CA PRO A 72 -0.55 -2.90 -13.42
C PRO A 72 0.22 -2.24 -14.55
N ASN A 73 1.35 -2.81 -14.86
CA ASN A 73 2.15 -2.42 -16.03
C ASN A 73 2.73 -1.01 -15.98
N VAL A 74 2.83 -0.44 -14.78
CA VAL A 74 3.44 0.87 -14.61
C VAL A 74 4.71 0.69 -13.79
N ARG A 75 5.82 1.22 -14.29
CA ARG A 75 7.12 1.06 -13.64
C ARG A 75 7.20 1.97 -12.43
N THR A 76 7.61 1.41 -11.30
CA THR A 76 7.74 2.16 -10.05
C THR A 76 8.98 1.69 -9.30
N TYR A 77 9.40 2.51 -8.33
CA TYR A 77 10.51 2.21 -7.47
C TYR A 77 10.22 2.78 -6.09
N TYR A 78 10.56 2.06 -5.04
CA TYR A 78 10.42 2.61 -3.70
C TYR A 78 11.55 2.08 -2.83
N GLU A 79 11.90 2.89 -1.82
CA GLU A 79 13.07 2.62 -1.01
C GLU A 79 12.87 3.15 0.39
N ALA A 80 13.19 2.32 1.39
CA ALA A 80 13.09 2.70 2.79
C ALA A 80 14.21 3.68 3.15
N ASP A 81 13.91 4.60 4.08
CA ASP A 81 14.88 5.59 4.52
C ASP A 81 16.07 4.95 5.22
N ALA A 82 17.20 5.64 5.20
CA ALA A 82 18.42 5.14 5.81
C ALA A 82 18.35 5.15 7.33
N ASP A 83 17.71 6.16 7.89
CA ASP A 83 17.71 6.35 9.35
C ASP A 83 16.42 5.87 10.00
N ASP A 84 15.32 5.89 9.26
CA ASP A 84 14.03 5.54 9.81
C ASP A 84 13.26 4.73 8.77
N PRO A 85 13.75 3.53 8.47
CA PRO A 85 13.14 2.73 7.40
C PRO A 85 11.70 2.36 7.74
N TRP A 86 10.87 2.37 6.74
CA TRP A 86 9.45 2.15 6.96
C TRP A 86 9.11 0.67 7.19
N THR A 87 7.99 0.49 7.90
CA THR A 87 7.31 -0.78 8.01
C THR A 87 6.00 -0.60 7.27
N TYR A 88 5.67 -1.50 6.36
CA TYR A 88 4.45 -1.33 5.61
C TYR A 88 3.68 -2.62 5.44
N LEU A 89 2.41 -2.46 5.14
CA LEU A 89 1.52 -3.53 4.72
C LEU A 89 1.25 -3.34 3.24
N TRP A 90 0.96 -4.43 2.54
CA TRP A 90 0.52 -4.28 1.16
C TRP A 90 -0.58 -5.27 0.86
N ILE A 91 -1.43 -4.90 -0.08
CA ILE A 91 -2.52 -5.73 -0.55
C ILE A 91 -2.50 -5.69 -2.07
N GLY A 92 -2.42 -6.86 -2.67
CA GLY A 92 -2.48 -6.98 -4.12
C GLY A 92 -3.84 -7.51 -4.52
N PHE A 93 -4.45 -6.89 -5.52
CA PHE A 93 -5.79 -7.27 -5.95
C PHE A 93 -5.94 -7.10 -7.45
N ASP A 94 -7.00 -7.67 -7.97
CA ASP A 94 -7.28 -7.59 -9.39
C ASP A 94 -8.77 -7.85 -9.58
N GLY A 95 -9.20 -7.95 -10.83
CA GLY A 95 -10.59 -8.22 -11.13
C GLY A 95 -11.10 -7.35 -12.25
N GLU A 96 -12.25 -7.73 -12.81
CA GLU A 96 -12.80 -7.03 -13.95
C GLU A 96 -13.17 -5.59 -13.63
N LYS A 97 -13.52 -5.32 -12.38
CA LYS A 97 -13.92 -3.97 -11.96
C LYS A 97 -12.90 -3.30 -11.08
N ALA A 98 -11.70 -3.86 -11.00
CA ALA A 98 -10.67 -3.27 -10.14
C ALA A 98 -10.35 -1.84 -10.55
N ALA A 99 -10.21 -1.59 -11.85
CA ALA A 99 -9.91 -0.25 -12.33
C ALA A 99 -10.98 0.74 -11.93
N SER A 100 -12.22 0.32 -11.99
CA SER A 100 -13.35 1.18 -11.65
C SER A 100 -13.32 1.54 -10.15
N TYR A 101 -13.06 0.55 -9.30
CA TYR A 101 -13.01 0.82 -7.86
C TYR A 101 -11.83 1.72 -7.51
N VAL A 102 -10.68 1.50 -8.15
CA VAL A 102 -9.52 2.32 -7.92
C VAL A 102 -9.81 3.76 -8.30
N GLN A 103 -10.52 3.96 -9.41
CA GLN A 103 -10.86 5.29 -9.84
C GLN A 103 -11.77 5.98 -8.83
N GLU A 104 -12.69 5.22 -8.23
CA GLU A 104 -13.56 5.78 -7.22
C GLU A 104 -12.81 6.21 -5.97
N LEU A 105 -11.69 5.57 -5.70
CA LEU A 105 -10.85 5.95 -4.58
C LEU A 105 -10.01 7.19 -4.87
N GLY A 106 -10.03 7.64 -6.12
CA GLY A 106 -9.24 8.80 -6.49
C GLY A 106 -7.78 8.49 -6.76
N LEU A 107 -7.43 7.23 -6.87
CA LEU A 107 -6.06 6.83 -7.11
C LEU A 107 -5.82 6.63 -8.60
N SER A 108 -4.66 7.04 -9.08
CA SER A 108 -4.31 6.94 -10.48
C SER A 108 -2.81 7.12 -10.62
N GLU A 109 -2.35 7.06 -11.86
CA GLU A 109 -0.93 7.28 -12.12
C GLU A 109 -0.53 8.70 -11.76
N GLU A 110 -1.46 9.65 -11.91
CA GLU A 110 -1.19 11.04 -11.56
C GLU A 110 -1.34 11.28 -10.06
N HIS A 111 -2.11 10.46 -9.37
CA HIS A 111 -2.35 10.61 -7.94
C HIS A 111 -2.14 9.26 -7.25
N PRO A 112 -0.88 8.81 -7.18
CA PRO A 112 -0.59 7.45 -6.68
C PRO A 112 -0.35 7.38 -5.18
N VAL A 113 -0.46 8.49 -4.46
CA VAL A 113 -0.23 8.49 -3.02
C VAL A 113 -1.48 8.96 -2.30
N TYR A 114 -1.62 8.53 -1.07
CA TYR A 114 -2.80 8.90 -0.29
C TYR A 114 -2.41 9.06 1.16
N GLN A 115 -3.27 9.72 1.92
CA GLN A 115 -3.07 9.90 3.33
C GLN A 115 -4.30 9.39 4.05
N CYS A 116 -4.08 8.58 5.06
CA CYS A 116 -5.14 8.02 5.85
C CYS A 116 -4.92 8.55 7.26
N SER A 117 -5.69 9.55 7.62
CA SER A 117 -5.48 10.19 8.90
C SER A 117 -6.38 9.57 9.94
N PHE A 118 -5.76 9.00 10.95
CA PHE A 118 -6.50 8.45 12.06
C PHE A 118 -6.36 9.38 13.25
N SER A 119 -6.25 10.66 12.99
CA SER A 119 -6.12 11.60 14.07
C SER A 119 -7.38 11.59 14.90
N GLY A 120 -7.58 12.63 15.64
CA GLY A 120 -8.65 12.61 16.58
C GLY A 120 -10.02 12.27 16.06
N GLU A 121 -10.28 12.56 14.81
CA GLU A 121 -11.63 12.37 14.31
C GLU A 121 -11.95 10.94 14.06
N LEU A 122 -11.11 10.31 13.33
CA LEU A 122 -11.37 8.95 12.97
C LEU A 122 -11.71 8.13 14.17
N PRO A 123 -10.99 8.28 15.23
CA PRO A 123 -11.22 7.42 16.37
C PRO A 123 -12.63 7.39 16.86
N VAL A 124 -13.40 8.35 16.57
CA VAL A 124 -14.74 8.29 17.03
C VAL A 124 -15.42 7.07 16.49
N SER A 125 -15.61 7.00 15.24
CA SER A 125 -16.18 5.81 14.69
C SER A 125 -15.19 4.71 14.76
N TYR A 126 -13.94 5.00 14.57
CA TYR A 126 -12.96 3.97 14.63
C TYR A 126 -12.84 3.42 16.03
N THR A 127 -12.92 4.28 16.99
CA THR A 127 -12.89 3.88 18.37
C THR A 127 -14.05 2.98 18.69
N HIS A 128 -15.14 3.22 18.08
CA HIS A 128 -16.25 2.36 18.28
C HIS A 128 -15.96 1.01 17.73
N LEU A 129 -15.33 0.98 16.63
CA LEU A 129 -14.98 -0.28 16.05
C LEU A 129 -14.03 -0.99 16.90
N ARG A 130 -13.02 -0.27 17.39
CA ARG A 130 -12.07 -0.92 18.19
C ARG A 130 -12.53 -1.07 19.55
N ALA A 131 -13.17 -0.10 19.99
CA ALA A 131 -13.63 -0.18 21.32
C ALA A 131 -14.58 -1.21 21.34
N HIS A 132 -14.83 -1.49 20.41
CA HIS A 132 -15.68 -2.41 20.24
C HIS A 132 -14.95 -3.20 19.44
N GLU A 133 -13.99 -2.69 19.13
CA GLU A 133 -13.28 -2.94 18.53
C GLU A 133 -12.47 -2.65 19.12
N THR A 134 -12.58 -2.42 19.78
CA THR A 134 -12.39 -1.83 20.38
C THR A 134 -12.71 -1.76 20.58
#